data_3c1dab45503d60ee7c1df16b1993f612
#
_entry.id   3c1dab45503d60ee7c1df16b1993f612
#
_cell.length_a   1.000
_cell.length_b   1.000
_cell.length_c   1.000
_cell.angle_alpha   90.00
_cell.angle_beta   90.00
_cell.angle_gamma   90.00
#
_symmetry.space_group_name_H-M   'P 1'
#
loop_
_entity.id
_entity.type
_entity.pdbx_description
1 polymer ?
#
loop_
_entity_poly.entity_id
_entity_poly.type
_entity_poly.pdbx_seq_one_letter_code
_entity_poly.pdbx_strand_id
1 'polypeptide(L)'
;MEISEALKKAYSEARTRFTNQFSVIQEENLTKKLEGAPNSAGFLIRHIGDVELLFAKNVFGAKDLQVHAKTVIDQKDSGNWINLEELKSYLATSEQTLLKIIDEQSDSDWETTITTNEFGTKTKAEAFGRIISHTAYHAGQLAMILKYGK
;
A
#
# COMPACT_ATOMS: atom_id res chain seq x y z
N MET A 1 -3.12 9.05 -20.67
CA MET A 1 -4.36 9.51 -19.96
C MET A 1 -5.40 8.40 -19.87
N GLU A 2 -5.77 7.78 -20.95
CA GLU A 2 -6.73 6.67 -20.91
C GLU A 2 -6.23 5.47 -20.11
N ILE A 3 -4.96 5.13 -20.24
CA ILE A 3 -4.35 4.03 -19.48
C ILE A 3 -4.33 4.36 -17.98
N SER A 4 -3.92 5.57 -17.60
CA SER A 4 -3.93 6.02 -16.20
C SER A 4 -5.32 5.92 -15.58
N GLU A 5 -6.36 6.34 -16.30
CA GLU A 5 -7.74 6.25 -15.81
C GLU A 5 -8.21 4.81 -15.59
N ALA A 6 -7.90 3.92 -16.52
CA ALA A 6 -8.23 2.50 -16.39
C ALA A 6 -7.52 1.87 -15.19
N LEU A 7 -6.23 2.14 -15.04
CA LEU A 7 -5.41 1.62 -13.94
C LEU A 7 -5.85 2.18 -12.57
N LYS A 8 -6.19 3.47 -12.50
CA LYS A 8 -6.74 4.07 -11.27
C LYS A 8 -8.06 3.43 -10.84
N LYS A 9 -8.94 3.12 -11.79
CA LYS A 9 -10.19 2.42 -11.49
C LYS A 9 -9.92 1.02 -10.93
N ALA A 10 -9.00 0.28 -11.53
CA ALA A 10 -8.60 -1.04 -11.03
C ALA A 10 -7.97 -0.96 -9.62
N TYR A 11 -7.11 0.02 -9.39
CA TYR A 11 -6.53 0.28 -8.07
C TYR A 11 -7.60 0.63 -7.03
N SER A 12 -8.50 1.54 -7.35
CA SER A 12 -9.57 1.94 -6.43
C SER A 12 -10.47 0.76 -6.07
N GLU A 13 -10.79 -0.10 -7.04
CA GLU A 13 -11.59 -1.30 -6.80
C GLU A 13 -10.87 -2.28 -5.85
N ALA A 14 -9.58 -2.53 -6.07
CA ALA A 14 -8.78 -3.37 -5.19
C ALA A 14 -8.66 -2.76 -3.78
N ARG A 15 -8.44 -1.45 -3.72
CA ARG A 15 -8.29 -0.73 -2.45
C ARG A 15 -9.59 -0.64 -1.65
N THR A 16 -10.75 -0.73 -2.28
CA THR A 16 -12.05 -0.79 -1.62
C THR A 16 -12.12 -1.93 -0.59
N ARG A 17 -11.51 -3.08 -0.90
CA ARG A 17 -11.44 -4.22 0.04
C ARG A 17 -10.68 -3.88 1.32
N PHE A 18 -9.66 -3.06 1.22
CA PHE A 18 -8.93 -2.52 2.37
C PHE A 18 -9.70 -1.38 3.05
N THR A 19 -10.13 -0.38 2.30
CA THR A 19 -10.76 0.84 2.81
C THR A 19 -12.04 0.53 3.60
N ASN A 20 -12.87 -0.41 3.13
CA ASN A 20 -14.10 -0.80 3.83
C ASN A 20 -13.83 -1.37 5.22
N GLN A 21 -12.77 -2.14 5.38
CA GLN A 21 -12.36 -2.65 6.68
C GLN A 21 -11.73 -1.56 7.56
N PHE A 22 -10.86 -0.76 6.97
CA PHE A 22 -10.15 0.29 7.68
C PHE A 22 -11.09 1.40 8.18
N SER A 23 -12.19 1.68 7.47
CA SER A 23 -13.19 2.69 7.88
C SER A 23 -13.95 2.34 9.16
N VAL A 24 -14.04 1.06 9.52
CA VAL A 24 -14.79 0.58 10.69
C VAL A 24 -13.91 0.02 11.81
N ILE A 25 -12.59 -0.04 11.61
CA ILE A 25 -11.66 -0.56 12.60
C ILE A 25 -11.59 0.35 13.83
N GLN A 26 -11.46 -0.25 15.01
CA GLN A 26 -11.23 0.46 16.26
C GLN A 26 -9.76 0.40 16.64
N GLU A 27 -9.28 1.38 17.42
CA GLU A 27 -7.87 1.44 17.83
C GLU A 27 -7.37 0.16 18.53
N GLU A 28 -8.22 -0.43 19.35
CA GLU A 28 -7.94 -1.69 20.03
C GLU A 28 -7.72 -2.88 19.09
N ASN A 29 -8.22 -2.82 17.85
CA ASN A 29 -8.01 -3.88 16.87
C ASN A 29 -6.60 -3.87 16.28
N LEU A 30 -5.88 -2.75 16.40
CA LEU A 30 -4.56 -2.57 15.74
C LEU A 30 -3.49 -3.55 16.26
N THR A 31 -3.63 -4.01 17.49
CA THR A 31 -2.69 -4.96 18.11
C THR A 31 -3.03 -6.43 17.81
N LYS A 32 -4.19 -6.70 17.22
CA LYS A 32 -4.60 -8.07 16.90
C LYS A 32 -3.63 -8.75 15.94
N LYS A 33 -3.37 -10.02 16.21
CA LYS A 33 -2.57 -10.94 15.38
C LYS A 33 -3.28 -12.27 15.24
N LEU A 34 -3.03 -12.97 14.13
CA LEU A 34 -3.32 -14.39 14.07
C LEU A 34 -2.31 -15.16 14.93
N GLU A 35 -2.75 -16.26 15.53
CA GLU A 35 -1.87 -17.11 16.32
C GLU A 35 -0.70 -17.61 15.47
N GLY A 36 0.51 -17.44 15.97
CA GLY A 36 1.74 -17.80 15.26
C GLY A 36 2.15 -16.84 14.14
N ALA A 37 1.35 -15.83 13.81
CA ALA A 37 1.71 -14.83 12.79
C ALA A 37 2.51 -13.66 13.41
N PRO A 38 3.52 -13.12 12.69
CA PRO A 38 4.39 -12.08 13.24
C PRO A 38 3.76 -10.69 13.23
N ASN A 39 2.81 -10.42 12.32
CA ASN A 39 2.36 -9.07 12.01
C ASN A 39 0.96 -8.78 12.56
N SER A 40 0.82 -7.62 13.21
CA SER A 40 -0.46 -7.09 13.67
C SER A 40 -1.27 -6.43 12.56
N ALA A 41 -2.55 -6.17 12.84
CA ALA A 41 -3.39 -5.36 11.96
C ALA A 41 -2.77 -3.98 11.67
N GLY A 42 -2.28 -3.30 12.71
CA GLY A 42 -1.63 -1.99 12.57
C GLY A 42 -0.39 -2.03 11.68
N PHE A 43 0.43 -3.06 11.79
CA PHE A 43 1.57 -3.26 10.90
C PHE A 43 1.15 -3.41 9.44
N LEU A 44 0.15 -4.23 9.14
CA LEU A 44 -0.31 -4.43 7.76
C LEU A 44 -0.90 -3.16 7.16
N ILE A 45 -1.66 -2.40 7.95
CA ILE A 45 -2.21 -1.11 7.53
C ILE A 45 -1.07 -0.15 7.17
N ARG A 46 -0.10 0.02 8.04
CA ARG A 46 1.07 0.87 7.78
C ARG A 46 1.85 0.40 6.56
N HIS A 47 2.03 -0.90 6.40
CA HIS A 47 2.76 -1.50 5.30
C HIS A 47 2.14 -1.20 3.93
N ILE A 48 0.82 -1.20 3.83
CA ILE A 48 0.11 -0.78 2.60
C ILE A 48 0.54 0.63 2.21
N GLY A 49 0.52 1.58 3.14
CA GLY A 49 0.93 2.96 2.88
C GLY A 49 2.42 3.09 2.55
N ASP A 50 3.28 2.36 3.24
CA ASP A 50 4.73 2.36 2.98
C ASP A 50 5.02 1.94 1.53
N VAL A 51 4.37 0.89 1.04
CA VAL A 51 4.56 0.40 -0.33
C VAL A 51 4.00 1.37 -1.36
N GLU A 52 2.84 1.97 -1.12
CA GLU A 52 2.29 3.01 -2.01
C GLU A 52 3.28 4.16 -2.19
N LEU A 53 3.87 4.67 -1.11
CA LEU A 53 4.84 5.76 -1.16
C LEU A 53 6.17 5.36 -1.80
N LEU A 54 6.66 4.15 -1.52
CA LEU A 54 7.88 3.64 -2.15
C LEU A 54 7.74 3.52 -3.66
N PHE A 55 6.60 3.05 -4.15
CA PHE A 55 6.34 2.96 -5.59
C PHE A 55 6.18 4.35 -6.20
N ALA A 56 5.46 5.27 -5.55
CA ALA A 56 5.37 6.65 -6.01
C ALA A 56 6.77 7.25 -6.22
N LYS A 57 7.67 7.06 -5.27
CA LYS A 57 9.04 7.57 -5.33
C LYS A 57 9.92 6.84 -6.35
N ASN A 58 10.04 5.53 -6.21
CA ASN A 58 11.07 4.74 -6.87
C ASN A 58 10.67 4.24 -8.26
N VAL A 59 9.36 4.13 -8.52
CA VAL A 59 8.83 3.60 -9.78
C VAL A 59 8.24 4.72 -10.65
N PHE A 60 7.44 5.60 -10.06
CA PHE A 60 6.69 6.60 -10.82
C PHE A 60 7.30 7.99 -10.84
N GLY A 61 8.44 8.19 -10.19
CA GLY A 61 9.27 9.37 -10.38
C GLY A 61 9.05 10.50 -9.36
N ALA A 62 8.38 10.28 -8.25
CA ALA A 62 8.26 11.26 -7.16
C ALA A 62 9.56 11.37 -6.35
N LYS A 63 10.65 11.76 -6.99
CA LYS A 63 12.03 11.70 -6.45
C LYS A 63 12.23 12.53 -5.18
N ASP A 64 11.53 13.65 -5.06
CA ASP A 64 11.65 14.56 -3.92
C ASP A 64 10.85 14.09 -2.70
N LEU A 65 10.07 13.03 -2.85
CA LEU A 65 9.28 12.47 -1.78
C LEU A 65 10.16 11.86 -0.69
N GLN A 66 9.96 12.30 0.55
CA GLN A 66 10.60 11.70 1.72
C GLN A 66 9.75 10.53 2.23
N VAL A 67 10.31 9.34 2.19
CA VAL A 67 9.60 8.11 2.60
C VAL A 67 10.37 7.42 3.72
N HIS A 68 9.67 7.17 4.83
CA HIS A 68 10.16 6.40 5.96
C HIS A 68 9.39 5.07 6.05
N ALA A 69 9.68 4.17 5.11
CA ALA A 69 9.01 2.87 4.98
C ALA A 69 9.52 1.86 6.03
N LYS A 70 9.24 2.13 7.30
CA LYS A 70 9.75 1.33 8.42
C LYS A 70 9.35 -0.14 8.35
N THR A 71 8.14 -0.43 7.90
CA THR A 71 7.68 -1.82 7.79
C THR A 71 8.42 -2.62 6.72
N VAL A 72 8.95 -1.94 5.71
CA VAL A 72 9.77 -2.55 4.65
C VAL A 72 11.23 -2.66 5.09
N ILE A 73 11.75 -1.60 5.74
CA ILE A 73 13.14 -1.55 6.19
C ILE A 73 13.39 -2.57 7.31
N ASP A 74 12.54 -2.57 8.34
CA ASP A 74 12.73 -3.40 9.53
C ASP A 74 12.29 -4.86 9.29
N GLN A 75 11.41 -5.09 8.34
CA GLN A 75 10.84 -6.40 7.97
C GLN A 75 10.22 -7.17 9.14
N LYS A 76 9.89 -6.47 10.22
CA LYS A 76 9.25 -7.03 11.40
C LYS A 76 8.34 -6.01 12.07
N ASP A 77 7.31 -6.49 12.73
CA ASP A 77 6.42 -5.67 13.52
C ASP A 77 7.12 -5.27 14.84
N SER A 78 7.33 -3.97 15.00
CA SER A 78 7.92 -3.39 16.21
C SER A 78 6.88 -3.03 17.28
N GLY A 79 5.58 -3.23 17.01
CA GLY A 79 4.49 -2.85 17.91
C GLY A 79 4.18 -1.34 17.92
N ASN A 80 4.73 -0.55 17.00
CA ASN A 80 4.58 0.90 16.99
C ASN A 80 3.31 1.39 16.27
N TRP A 81 2.55 0.51 15.65
CA TRP A 81 1.44 0.85 14.76
C TRP A 81 0.11 0.76 15.49
N ILE A 82 -0.04 1.54 16.56
CA ILE A 82 -1.15 1.48 17.52
C ILE A 82 -1.97 2.77 17.60
N ASN A 83 -1.64 3.80 16.83
CA ASN A 83 -2.39 5.06 16.77
C ASN A 83 -3.23 5.11 15.50
N LEU A 84 -4.54 4.97 15.65
CA LEU A 84 -5.48 4.87 14.53
C LEU A 84 -5.54 6.17 13.71
N GLU A 85 -5.53 7.33 14.36
CA GLU A 85 -5.61 8.62 13.65
C GLU A 85 -4.33 8.91 12.85
N GLU A 86 -3.18 8.55 13.36
CA GLU A 86 -1.93 8.63 12.61
C GLU A 86 -1.93 7.71 11.38
N LEU A 87 -2.44 6.49 11.53
CA LEU A 87 -2.57 5.55 10.41
C LEU A 87 -3.54 6.07 9.37
N LYS A 88 -4.70 6.59 9.77
CA LYS A 88 -5.68 7.18 8.84
C LYS A 88 -5.06 8.33 8.02
N SER A 89 -4.38 9.25 8.70
CA SER A 89 -3.69 10.36 8.06
C SER A 89 -2.61 9.88 7.08
N TYR A 90 -1.81 8.91 7.51
CA TYR A 90 -0.75 8.33 6.70
C TYR A 90 -1.27 7.65 5.44
N LEU A 91 -2.30 6.81 5.56
CA LEU A 91 -2.90 6.11 4.43
C LEU A 91 -3.62 7.07 3.46
N ALA A 92 -4.25 8.13 3.96
CA ALA A 92 -4.83 9.17 3.10
C ALA A 92 -3.73 9.88 2.29
N THR A 93 -2.61 10.22 2.93
CA THR A 93 -1.47 10.85 2.27
C THR A 93 -0.83 9.93 1.24
N SER A 94 -0.64 8.66 1.56
CA SER A 94 -0.02 7.70 0.64
C SER A 94 -0.88 7.48 -0.61
N GLU A 95 -2.18 7.33 -0.46
CA GLU A 95 -3.12 7.21 -1.57
C GLU A 95 -3.12 8.45 -2.46
N GLN A 96 -3.26 9.63 -1.88
CA GLN A 96 -3.28 10.89 -2.63
C GLN A 96 -1.96 11.11 -3.40
N THR A 97 -0.83 10.81 -2.75
CA THR A 97 0.49 10.93 -3.36
C THR A 97 0.64 9.98 -4.55
N LEU A 98 0.23 8.72 -4.38
CA LEU A 98 0.28 7.74 -5.46
C LEU A 98 -0.62 8.14 -6.62
N LEU A 99 -1.88 8.51 -6.36
CA LEU A 99 -2.82 8.89 -7.42
C LEU A 99 -2.36 10.13 -8.17
N LYS A 100 -1.79 11.12 -7.47
CA LYS A 100 -1.23 12.31 -8.11
C LYS A 100 -0.12 11.95 -9.09
N ILE A 101 0.85 11.14 -8.68
CA ILE A 101 1.97 10.79 -9.57
C ILE A 101 1.52 9.89 -10.73
N ILE A 102 0.47 9.10 -10.56
CA ILE A 102 -0.16 8.32 -11.63
C ILE A 102 -0.81 9.24 -12.67
N ASP A 103 -1.45 10.32 -12.25
CA ASP A 103 -2.03 11.31 -13.17
C ASP A 103 -0.99 12.05 -14.00
N GLU A 104 0.24 12.13 -13.54
CA GLU A 104 1.36 12.74 -14.24
C GLU A 104 1.99 11.81 -15.30
N GLN A 105 1.65 10.51 -15.32
CA GLN A 105 2.15 9.58 -16.33
C GLN A 105 1.46 9.78 -17.69
N SER A 106 2.24 9.87 -18.75
CA SER A 106 1.71 9.80 -20.12
C SER A 106 1.40 8.35 -20.50
N ASP A 107 0.63 8.14 -21.56
CA ASP A 107 0.32 6.78 -22.02
C ASP A 107 1.60 6.01 -22.42
N SER A 108 2.60 6.71 -22.99
CA SER A 108 3.89 6.10 -23.32
C SER A 108 4.74 5.74 -22.10
N ASP A 109 4.56 6.42 -20.97
CA ASP A 109 5.30 6.09 -19.74
C ASP A 109 4.95 4.70 -19.22
N TRP A 110 3.73 4.26 -19.44
CA TRP A 110 3.27 2.95 -18.96
C TRP A 110 4.00 1.77 -19.59
N GLU A 111 4.52 1.95 -20.80
CA GLU A 111 5.31 0.95 -21.51
C GLU A 111 6.81 1.02 -21.16
N THR A 112 7.25 2.07 -20.49
CA THR A 112 8.65 2.16 -20.06
C THR A 112 8.96 1.15 -18.97
N THR A 113 10.16 0.59 -19.02
CA THR A 113 10.61 -0.41 -18.04
C THR A 113 11.35 0.21 -16.88
N ILE A 114 11.21 -0.41 -15.73
CA ILE A 114 11.99 -0.12 -14.53
C ILE A 114 12.53 -1.41 -13.94
N THR A 115 13.74 -1.34 -13.41
CA THR A 115 14.38 -2.47 -12.74
C THR A 115 14.57 -2.17 -11.26
N THR A 116 14.09 -3.07 -10.41
CA THR A 116 14.27 -3.00 -8.96
C THR A 116 14.77 -4.35 -8.43
N ASN A 117 15.39 -4.33 -7.25
CA ASN A 117 15.80 -5.56 -6.58
C ASN A 117 14.61 -6.41 -6.13
N GLU A 118 13.45 -5.78 -5.90
CA GLU A 118 12.24 -6.45 -5.42
C GLU A 118 11.61 -7.33 -6.50
N PHE A 119 11.48 -6.83 -7.73
CA PHE A 119 10.70 -7.51 -8.77
C PHE A 119 11.41 -7.69 -10.11
N GLY A 120 12.69 -7.32 -10.21
CA GLY A 120 13.42 -7.37 -11.47
C GLY A 120 12.99 -6.27 -12.44
N THR A 121 12.94 -6.57 -13.73
CA THR A 121 12.55 -5.62 -14.79
C THR A 121 11.08 -5.82 -15.16
N LYS A 122 10.29 -4.72 -15.08
CA LYS A 122 8.88 -4.67 -15.44
C LYS A 122 8.55 -3.36 -16.11
N THR A 123 7.49 -3.32 -16.91
CA THR A 123 6.90 -2.05 -17.33
C THR A 123 6.28 -1.34 -16.13
N LYS A 124 6.10 -0.02 -16.21
CA LYS A 124 5.39 0.73 -15.16
C LYS A 124 3.96 0.21 -14.96
N ALA A 125 3.28 -0.21 -16.04
CA ALA A 125 1.95 -0.81 -15.95
C ALA A 125 1.96 -2.11 -15.13
N GLU A 126 2.91 -3.00 -15.39
CA GLU A 126 3.09 -4.22 -14.59
C GLU A 126 3.43 -3.93 -13.13
N ALA A 127 4.30 -2.93 -12.89
CA ALA A 127 4.64 -2.49 -11.53
C ALA A 127 3.42 -1.94 -10.79
N PHE A 128 2.54 -1.21 -11.47
CA PHE A 128 1.30 -0.74 -10.87
C PHE A 128 0.33 -1.89 -10.55
N GLY A 129 0.25 -2.89 -11.43
CA GLY A 129 -0.48 -4.14 -11.16
C GLY A 129 0.01 -4.83 -9.89
N ARG A 130 1.31 -4.73 -9.59
CA ARG A 130 1.89 -5.25 -8.35
C ARG A 130 1.36 -4.52 -7.10
N ILE A 131 1.18 -3.20 -7.15
CA ILE A 131 0.54 -2.45 -6.05
C ILE A 131 -0.91 -2.91 -5.87
N ILE A 132 -1.66 -3.05 -6.96
CA ILE A 132 -3.06 -3.48 -6.94
C ILE A 132 -3.18 -4.84 -6.23
N SER A 133 -2.35 -5.80 -6.64
CA SER A 133 -2.35 -7.14 -6.05
C SER A 133 -1.86 -7.14 -4.60
N HIS A 134 -0.85 -6.35 -4.28
CA HIS A 134 -0.29 -6.20 -2.92
C HIS A 134 -1.35 -5.67 -1.94
N THR A 135 -2.06 -4.62 -2.31
CA THR A 135 -3.12 -4.05 -1.47
C THR A 135 -4.25 -5.06 -1.23
N ALA A 136 -4.70 -5.75 -2.27
CA ALA A 136 -5.74 -6.77 -2.15
C ALA A 136 -5.29 -7.98 -1.30
N TYR A 137 -4.03 -8.40 -1.47
CA TYR A 137 -3.43 -9.48 -0.68
C TYR A 137 -3.40 -9.15 0.82
N HIS A 138 -2.94 -7.96 1.19
CA HIS A 138 -2.92 -7.55 2.59
C HIS A 138 -4.31 -7.23 3.15
N ALA A 139 -5.24 -6.77 2.32
CA ALA A 139 -6.64 -6.61 2.72
C ALA A 139 -7.27 -7.96 3.13
N GLY A 140 -6.95 -9.04 2.42
CA GLY A 140 -7.37 -10.39 2.78
C GLY A 140 -6.77 -10.85 4.11
N GLN A 141 -5.48 -10.61 4.33
CA GLN A 141 -4.82 -10.90 5.61
C GLN A 141 -5.43 -10.10 6.76
N LEU A 142 -5.68 -8.81 6.55
CA LEU A 142 -6.33 -7.94 7.53
C LEU A 142 -7.72 -8.47 7.92
N ALA A 143 -8.53 -8.90 6.94
CA ALA A 143 -9.84 -9.50 7.18
C ALA A 143 -9.75 -10.71 8.11
N MET A 144 -8.77 -11.59 7.87
CA MET A 144 -8.54 -12.77 8.71
C MET A 144 -8.11 -12.39 10.13
N ILE A 145 -7.22 -11.40 10.27
CA ILE A 145 -6.78 -10.90 11.57
C ILE A 145 -7.95 -10.32 12.36
N LEU A 146 -8.76 -9.48 11.73
CA LEU A 146 -9.90 -8.83 12.41
C LEU A 146 -10.96 -9.83 12.83
N LYS A 147 -11.15 -10.91 12.07
CA LYS A 147 -12.16 -11.93 12.38
C LYS A 147 -11.68 -12.97 13.39
N TYR A 148 -10.45 -13.42 13.29
CA TYR A 148 -9.93 -14.57 14.05
C TYR A 148 -8.76 -14.22 14.97
N GLY A 149 -8.15 -13.04 14.84
CA GLY A 149 -7.03 -12.61 15.65
C GLY A 149 -7.41 -12.26 17.10
N LYS A 150 -6.39 -12.24 17.93
CA LYS A 150 -6.49 -11.86 19.35
C LYS A 150 -5.54 -10.72 19.66
#